data_75425f77d3788c514399c7b060a3ae3c
#
_entry.id   75425f77d3788c514399c7b060a3ae3c
#
_cell.length_a   1.000
_cell.length_b   1.000
_cell.length_c   1.000
_cell.angle_alpha   90.00
_cell.angle_beta   90.00
_cell.angle_gamma   90.00
#
_symmetry.space_group_name_H-M   'P 1'
#
loop_
_entity.id
_entity.type
_entity.pdbx_description
1 polymer ?
#
loop_
_entity_poly.entity_id
_entity_poly.type
_entity_poly.pdbx_seq_one_letter_code
_entity_poly.pdbx_strand_id
1 'polypeptide(L)'
;LKRLERKDISLTHTMIPLGSCTMKLNPAAAMIPVTYPGYMGLHPLAPVDQVAGYMEVMEDLEQQLATITGFAACNLQPTSGAAGEYAGLVTIREYLHQKGEDHRNILLIPASAHGTNPASCAQAGMVPVVVKCDENGNTDLADWKEKAEQHKENLAGCMITYPSTHGIFEMAIKEMC
;
A
#
# COMPACT_ATOMS: atom_id res chain seq x y z
N LEU A 1 -10.59 29.44 16.26
CA LEU A 1 -10.21 28.21 15.60
C LEU A 1 -8.68 28.00 15.67
N LYS A 2 -7.83 28.86 15.10
CA LYS A 2 -6.35 28.71 15.09
C LYS A 2 -5.73 28.48 16.47
N ARG A 3 -6.25 29.12 17.54
CA ARG A 3 -5.77 28.90 18.91
C ARG A 3 -6.14 27.53 19.46
N LEU A 4 -7.26 26.95 19.03
CA LEU A 4 -7.67 25.59 19.39
C LEU A 4 -6.88 24.54 18.58
N GLU A 5 -6.72 24.78 17.29
CA GLU A 5 -5.92 23.92 16.39
C GLU A 5 -4.49 23.73 16.93
N ARG A 6 -3.85 24.82 17.41
CA ARG A 6 -2.49 24.77 17.98
C ARG A 6 -2.36 24.00 19.31
N LYS A 7 -3.48 23.62 19.92
CA LYS A 7 -3.47 22.78 21.14
C LYS A 7 -3.41 21.28 20.80
N ASP A 8 -3.67 20.94 19.56
CA ASP A 8 -3.64 19.55 19.08
C ASP A 8 -2.34 19.28 18.33
N ILE A 9 -2.02 18.00 18.14
CA ILE A 9 -0.86 17.54 17.39
C ILE A 9 -1.14 17.74 15.90
N SER A 10 -0.23 18.40 15.19
CA SER A 10 -0.35 18.65 13.75
C SER A 10 1.01 18.54 13.06
N LEU A 11 1.03 17.90 11.89
CA LEU A 11 2.23 17.81 11.04
C LEU A 11 2.76 19.16 10.56
N THR A 12 1.97 20.24 10.67
CA THR A 12 2.41 21.58 10.27
C THR A 12 3.35 22.24 11.27
N HIS A 13 3.41 21.77 12.52
CA HIS A 13 4.23 22.36 13.57
C HIS A 13 4.70 21.37 14.66
N THR A 14 4.46 20.08 14.48
CA THR A 14 4.83 19.03 15.45
C THR A 14 5.47 17.87 14.72
N MET A 15 6.52 17.28 15.27
CA MET A 15 7.07 16.01 14.80
C MET A 15 6.18 14.86 15.28
N ILE A 16 5.72 14.05 14.33
CA ILE A 16 4.92 12.85 14.58
C ILE A 16 5.77 11.64 14.18
N PRO A 17 6.01 10.70 15.10
CA PRO A 17 6.97 9.60 14.86
C PRO A 17 6.51 8.59 13.80
N LEU A 18 5.21 8.49 13.56
CA LEU A 18 4.63 7.57 12.58
C LEU A 18 3.48 8.25 11.84
N GLY A 19 3.64 8.45 10.53
CA GLY A 19 2.68 9.13 9.66
C GLY A 19 1.69 8.19 8.98
N SER A 20 1.07 7.25 9.72
CA SER A 20 0.12 6.31 9.17
C SER A 20 -1.29 6.90 8.95
N CYS A 21 -2.04 6.33 8.02
CA CYS A 21 -3.48 6.52 7.80
C CYS A 21 -3.91 7.98 7.58
N THR A 22 -4.35 8.64 8.64
CA THR A 22 -4.99 9.97 8.59
C THR A 22 -4.03 11.14 8.60
N MET A 23 -2.72 10.90 8.65
CA MET A 23 -1.71 11.95 8.77
C MET A 23 -1.29 12.58 7.44
N LYS A 24 -1.99 12.30 6.36
CA LYS A 24 -1.73 12.87 5.02
C LYS A 24 -2.35 14.26 4.92
N LEU A 25 -1.53 15.22 4.52
CA LEU A 25 -1.96 16.59 4.30
C LEU A 25 -2.19 16.83 2.81
N ASN A 26 -3.33 17.45 2.49
CA ASN A 26 -3.61 17.92 1.14
C ASN A 26 -3.39 19.45 1.08
N PRO A 27 -2.80 19.99 0.00
CA PRO A 27 -2.77 21.43 -0.21
C PRO A 27 -4.20 21.98 -0.26
N ALA A 28 -4.44 23.11 0.41
CA ALA A 28 -5.77 23.73 0.41
C ALA A 28 -6.27 24.02 -1.02
N ALA A 29 -5.37 24.39 -1.93
CA ALA A 29 -5.69 24.62 -3.34
C ALA A 29 -6.22 23.36 -4.05
N ALA A 30 -5.74 22.18 -3.70
CA ALA A 30 -6.21 20.92 -4.27
C ALA A 30 -7.63 20.55 -3.81
N MET A 31 -8.12 21.16 -2.72
CA MET A 31 -9.49 20.95 -2.23
C MET A 31 -10.52 21.86 -2.89
N ILE A 32 -10.08 22.91 -3.58
CA ILE A 32 -11.00 23.88 -4.23
C ILE A 32 -11.88 23.21 -5.30
N PRO A 33 -11.35 22.37 -6.21
CA PRO A 33 -12.16 21.74 -7.25
C PRO A 33 -13.29 20.86 -6.68
N VAL A 34 -13.14 20.29 -5.49
CA VAL A 34 -14.17 19.46 -4.84
C VAL A 34 -15.45 20.27 -4.59
N THR A 35 -15.36 21.60 -4.46
CA THR A 35 -16.49 22.48 -4.23
C THR A 35 -17.19 22.95 -5.51
N TYR A 36 -16.66 22.61 -6.68
CA TYR A 36 -17.29 23.00 -7.96
C TYR A 36 -18.60 22.24 -8.15
N PRO A 37 -19.69 22.93 -8.55
CA PRO A 37 -21.01 22.29 -8.70
C PRO A 37 -21.00 21.09 -9.65
N GLY A 38 -20.19 21.12 -10.70
CA GLY A 38 -20.05 20.02 -11.66
C GLY A 38 -19.43 18.74 -11.06
N TYR A 39 -18.68 18.87 -9.96
CA TYR A 39 -18.15 17.71 -9.23
C TYR A 39 -19.03 17.35 -8.03
N MET A 40 -19.39 18.33 -7.22
CA MET A 40 -20.09 18.10 -5.95
C MET A 40 -21.52 17.61 -6.14
N GLY A 41 -22.18 17.99 -7.25
CA GLY A 41 -23.59 17.69 -7.50
C GLY A 41 -23.87 16.32 -8.13
N LEU A 42 -22.85 15.53 -8.44
CA LEU A 42 -23.03 14.23 -9.09
C LEU A 42 -23.24 13.10 -8.10
N HIS A 43 -24.20 12.23 -8.40
CA HIS A 43 -24.42 11.04 -7.60
C HIS A 43 -23.39 9.95 -7.92
N PRO A 44 -22.84 9.20 -6.93
CA PRO A 44 -21.83 8.17 -7.18
C PRO A 44 -22.26 7.06 -8.15
N LEU A 45 -23.56 6.82 -8.28
CA LEU A 45 -24.13 5.82 -9.20
C LEU A 45 -24.79 6.48 -10.44
N ALA A 46 -24.36 7.69 -10.81
CA ALA A 46 -24.80 8.30 -12.06
C ALA A 46 -24.34 7.44 -13.26
N PRO A 47 -25.14 7.34 -14.34
CA PRO A 47 -24.73 6.62 -15.54
C PRO A 47 -23.41 7.16 -16.11
N VAL A 48 -22.57 6.25 -16.62
CA VAL A 48 -21.20 6.59 -17.06
C VAL A 48 -21.18 7.64 -18.17
N ASP A 49 -22.16 7.61 -19.07
CA ASP A 49 -22.33 8.59 -20.16
C ASP A 49 -22.63 10.02 -19.65
N GLN A 50 -23.09 10.16 -18.41
CA GLN A 50 -23.36 11.45 -17.78
C GLN A 50 -22.20 11.99 -16.93
N VAL A 51 -21.13 11.24 -16.77
CA VAL A 51 -19.99 11.55 -15.90
C VAL A 51 -18.64 11.51 -16.63
N ALA A 52 -18.64 11.80 -17.93
CA ALA A 52 -17.45 11.71 -18.78
C ALA A 52 -16.22 12.44 -18.21
N GLY A 53 -16.41 13.64 -17.61
CA GLY A 53 -15.31 14.38 -16.99
C GLY A 53 -14.70 13.68 -15.75
N TYR A 54 -15.50 12.92 -14.97
CA TYR A 54 -14.97 12.10 -13.89
C TYR A 54 -14.17 10.91 -14.43
N MET A 55 -14.65 10.28 -15.50
CA MET A 55 -13.95 9.17 -16.15
C MET A 55 -12.60 9.63 -16.68
N GLU A 56 -12.55 10.77 -17.36
CA GLU A 56 -11.31 11.37 -17.86
C GLU A 56 -10.29 11.63 -16.73
N VAL A 57 -10.72 12.20 -15.61
CA VAL A 57 -9.85 12.44 -14.44
C VAL A 57 -9.29 11.12 -13.88
N MET A 58 -10.12 10.09 -13.77
CA MET A 58 -9.70 8.79 -13.24
C MET A 58 -8.73 8.09 -14.20
N GLU A 59 -9.04 8.04 -15.48
CA GLU A 59 -8.19 7.43 -16.52
C GLU A 59 -6.83 8.11 -16.61
N ASP A 60 -6.80 9.45 -16.60
CA ASP A 60 -5.54 10.22 -16.61
C ASP A 60 -4.70 9.94 -15.36
N LEU A 61 -5.33 9.90 -14.19
CA LEU A 61 -4.62 9.58 -12.93
C LEU A 61 -4.07 8.15 -12.92
N GLU A 62 -4.83 7.16 -13.37
CA GLU A 62 -4.36 5.78 -13.50
C GLU A 62 -3.16 5.69 -14.43
N GLN A 63 -3.20 6.38 -15.57
CA GLN A 63 -2.09 6.42 -16.52
C GLN A 63 -0.85 7.11 -15.95
N GLN A 64 -1.01 8.22 -15.25
CA GLN A 64 0.09 8.92 -14.58
C GLN A 64 0.74 8.04 -13.51
N LEU A 65 -0.06 7.40 -12.67
CA LEU A 65 0.44 6.50 -11.62
C LEU A 65 1.16 5.29 -12.21
N ALA A 66 0.62 4.66 -13.25
CA ALA A 66 1.27 3.56 -13.94
C ALA A 66 2.63 3.98 -14.53
N THR A 67 2.68 5.18 -15.13
CA THR A 67 3.92 5.75 -15.68
C THR A 67 4.97 6.02 -14.60
N ILE A 68 4.58 6.63 -13.47
CA ILE A 68 5.49 6.98 -12.37
C ILE A 68 6.06 5.72 -11.71
N THR A 69 5.26 4.69 -11.55
CA THR A 69 5.65 3.45 -10.87
C THR A 69 6.29 2.41 -11.79
N GLY A 70 6.13 2.56 -13.10
CA GLY A 70 6.59 1.58 -14.10
C GLY A 70 5.72 0.32 -14.19
N PHE A 71 4.56 0.32 -13.57
CA PHE A 71 3.61 -0.79 -13.68
C PHE A 71 2.80 -0.73 -14.98
N ALA A 72 2.30 -1.89 -15.41
CA ALA A 72 1.48 -2.00 -16.62
C ALA A 72 0.10 -1.34 -16.46
N ALA A 73 -0.42 -1.29 -15.23
CA ALA A 73 -1.72 -0.69 -14.91
C ALA A 73 -1.77 -0.24 -13.45
N CYS A 74 -2.71 0.64 -13.15
CA CYS A 74 -3.05 1.07 -11.80
C CYS A 74 -4.57 0.96 -11.61
N ASN A 75 -5.02 0.81 -10.38
CA ASN A 75 -6.44 0.76 -10.04
C ASN A 75 -6.72 1.70 -8.85
N LEU A 76 -7.69 2.59 -9.01
CA LEU A 76 -8.09 3.59 -8.01
C LEU A 76 -9.22 3.10 -7.06
N GLN A 77 -9.71 1.87 -7.20
CA GLN A 77 -10.82 1.33 -6.40
C GLN A 77 -10.51 1.15 -4.91
N PRO A 78 -9.29 0.75 -4.49
CA PRO A 78 -8.99 0.60 -3.06
C PRO A 78 -9.19 1.90 -2.30
N THR A 79 -9.96 1.83 -1.21
CA THR A 79 -10.36 3.01 -0.41
C THR A 79 -9.41 3.32 0.75
N SER A 80 -8.40 2.48 0.99
CA SER A 80 -7.41 2.62 2.06
C SER A 80 -6.12 1.89 1.72
N GLY A 81 -5.05 2.14 2.48
CA GLY A 81 -3.80 1.38 2.36
C GLY A 81 -4.01 -0.12 2.53
N ALA A 82 -4.75 -0.53 3.57
CA ALA A 82 -5.07 -1.95 3.81
C ALA A 82 -5.88 -2.57 2.66
N ALA A 83 -6.83 -1.82 2.08
CA ALA A 83 -7.58 -2.29 0.90
C ALA A 83 -6.67 -2.45 -0.32
N GLY A 84 -5.67 -1.58 -0.49
CA GLY A 84 -4.66 -1.69 -1.54
C GLY A 84 -3.74 -2.90 -1.33
N GLU A 85 -3.29 -3.15 -0.10
CA GLU A 85 -2.54 -4.36 0.26
C GLU A 85 -3.32 -5.62 -0.12
N TYR A 86 -4.56 -5.70 0.31
CA TYR A 86 -5.43 -6.83 0.03
C TYR A 86 -5.66 -7.02 -1.47
N ALA A 87 -5.96 -5.95 -2.21
CA ALA A 87 -6.15 -6.00 -3.66
C ALA A 87 -4.91 -6.52 -4.39
N GLY A 88 -3.70 -6.06 -3.99
CA GLY A 88 -2.44 -6.55 -4.53
C GLY A 88 -2.22 -8.03 -4.27
N LEU A 89 -2.48 -8.48 -3.04
CA LEU A 89 -2.32 -9.89 -2.67
C LEU A 89 -3.31 -10.82 -3.37
N VAL A 90 -4.56 -10.40 -3.51
CA VAL A 90 -5.57 -11.16 -4.28
C VAL A 90 -5.16 -11.25 -5.76
N THR A 91 -4.61 -10.18 -6.32
CA THR A 91 -4.10 -10.17 -7.70
C THR A 91 -2.94 -11.15 -7.87
N ILE A 92 -1.98 -11.17 -6.95
CA ILE A 92 -0.86 -12.13 -6.96
C ILE A 92 -1.41 -13.57 -6.86
N ARG A 93 -2.34 -13.80 -5.95
CA ARG A 93 -2.94 -15.12 -5.76
C ARG A 93 -3.68 -15.61 -6.99
N GLU A 94 -4.49 -14.75 -7.60
CA GLU A 94 -5.22 -15.09 -8.83
C GLU A 94 -4.27 -15.36 -10.00
N TYR A 95 -3.19 -14.60 -10.11
CA TYR A 95 -2.15 -14.84 -11.10
C TYR A 95 -1.50 -16.22 -10.93
N LEU A 96 -1.17 -16.62 -9.70
CA LEU A 96 -0.62 -17.93 -9.40
C LEU A 96 -1.64 -19.05 -9.67
N HIS A 97 -2.91 -18.83 -9.33
CA HIS A 97 -4.01 -19.75 -9.63
C HIS A 97 -4.14 -20.01 -11.13
N GLN A 98 -4.15 -18.95 -11.95
CA GLN A 98 -4.21 -19.08 -13.41
C GLN A 98 -3.02 -19.83 -14.02
N LYS A 99 -1.89 -19.87 -13.32
CA LYS A 99 -0.72 -20.66 -13.68
C LYS A 99 -0.76 -22.11 -13.18
N GLY A 100 -1.74 -22.50 -12.40
CA GLY A 100 -1.80 -23.80 -11.73
C GLY A 100 -0.82 -23.94 -10.56
N GLU A 101 -0.38 -22.80 -9.97
CA GLU A 101 0.59 -22.73 -8.87
C GLU A 101 -0.09 -22.41 -7.53
N ASP A 102 -1.28 -22.93 -7.26
CA ASP A 102 -2.08 -22.67 -6.06
C ASP A 102 -1.37 -23.00 -4.74
N HIS A 103 -0.39 -23.91 -4.79
CA HIS A 103 0.44 -24.27 -3.64
C HIS A 103 1.34 -23.13 -3.17
N ARG A 104 1.63 -22.15 -4.03
CA ARG A 104 2.44 -20.96 -3.68
C ARG A 104 1.58 -19.95 -2.94
N ASN A 105 1.57 -20.05 -1.63
CA ASN A 105 0.73 -19.23 -0.76
C ASN A 105 1.50 -18.60 0.41
N ILE A 106 2.81 -18.74 0.47
CA ILE A 106 3.65 -18.17 1.53
C ILE A 106 4.14 -16.79 1.14
N LEU A 107 4.05 -15.86 2.10
CA LEU A 107 4.52 -14.48 1.96
C LEU A 107 5.54 -14.15 3.05
N LEU A 108 6.74 -13.73 2.69
CA LEU A 108 7.73 -13.26 3.66
C LEU A 108 7.40 -11.83 4.09
N ILE A 109 7.36 -11.59 5.40
CA ILE A 109 7.01 -10.29 5.97
C ILE A 109 8.02 -9.97 7.09
N PRO A 110 8.75 -8.82 7.03
CA PRO A 110 9.63 -8.40 8.13
C PRO A 110 8.87 -8.16 9.43
N ALA A 111 9.50 -8.45 10.56
CA ALA A 111 8.93 -8.19 11.89
C ALA A 111 8.65 -6.69 12.14
N SER A 112 9.34 -5.81 11.42
CA SER A 112 9.11 -4.36 11.42
C SER A 112 7.87 -3.92 10.63
N ALA A 113 7.15 -4.85 9.97
CA ALA A 113 5.98 -4.51 9.18
C ALA A 113 4.81 -4.05 10.07
N HIS A 114 3.95 -3.22 9.53
CA HIS A 114 2.71 -2.84 10.19
C HIS A 114 1.79 -4.06 10.37
N GLY A 115 0.99 -4.09 11.43
CA GLY A 115 0.09 -5.20 11.73
C GLY A 115 -0.94 -5.52 10.62
N THR A 116 -1.25 -4.56 9.74
CA THR A 116 -2.10 -4.80 8.57
C THR A 116 -1.47 -5.74 7.56
N ASN A 117 -0.14 -5.80 7.45
CA ASN A 117 0.54 -6.63 6.46
C ASN A 117 0.24 -8.14 6.66
N PRO A 118 0.50 -8.74 7.85
CA PRO A 118 0.12 -10.12 8.07
C PRO A 118 -1.40 -10.33 8.08
N ALA A 119 -2.18 -9.34 8.51
CA ALA A 119 -3.64 -9.42 8.49
C ALA A 119 -4.20 -9.49 7.06
N SER A 120 -3.75 -8.60 6.16
CA SER A 120 -4.12 -8.61 4.74
C SER A 120 -3.66 -9.90 4.05
N CYS A 121 -2.48 -10.42 4.41
CA CYS A 121 -1.97 -11.70 3.93
C CYS A 121 -2.92 -12.84 4.29
N ALA A 122 -3.30 -12.96 5.57
CA ALA A 122 -4.23 -13.98 6.03
C ALA A 122 -5.63 -13.81 5.41
N GLN A 123 -6.11 -12.57 5.27
CA GLN A 123 -7.39 -12.27 4.63
C GLN A 123 -7.42 -12.70 3.15
N ALA A 124 -6.30 -12.57 2.44
CA ALA A 124 -6.15 -13.05 1.08
C ALA A 124 -6.01 -14.59 1.00
N GLY A 125 -6.03 -15.30 2.13
CA GLY A 125 -5.86 -16.75 2.21
C GLY A 125 -4.42 -17.21 1.96
N MET A 126 -3.44 -16.33 2.24
CA MET A 126 -2.01 -16.62 2.19
C MET A 126 -1.46 -16.80 3.60
N VAL A 127 -0.27 -17.34 3.73
CA VAL A 127 0.39 -17.65 5.01
C VAL A 127 1.56 -16.70 5.22
N PRO A 128 1.50 -15.80 6.22
CA PRO A 128 2.61 -14.92 6.53
C PRO A 128 3.73 -15.67 7.25
N VAL A 129 4.95 -15.56 6.76
CA VAL A 129 6.17 -16.02 7.41
C VAL A 129 6.98 -14.81 7.85
N VAL A 130 7.07 -14.61 9.16
CA VAL A 130 7.73 -13.44 9.74
C VAL A 130 9.24 -13.61 9.71
N VAL A 131 9.94 -12.63 9.15
CA VAL A 131 11.41 -12.55 9.14
C VAL A 131 11.88 -11.60 10.24
N LYS A 132 12.91 -11.98 10.96
CA LYS A 132 13.47 -11.18 12.06
C LYS A 132 14.08 -9.87 11.56
N CYS A 133 14.20 -8.91 12.48
CA CYS A 133 15.03 -7.73 12.29
C CYS A 133 16.34 -7.86 13.08
N ASP A 134 17.40 -7.22 12.60
CA ASP A 134 18.67 -7.07 13.29
C ASP A 134 18.58 -6.04 14.42
N GLU A 135 19.70 -5.86 15.16
CA GLU A 135 19.79 -4.91 16.27
C GLU A 135 19.62 -3.44 15.84
N ASN A 136 19.83 -3.14 14.56
CA ASN A 136 19.68 -1.81 13.97
C ASN A 136 18.27 -1.59 13.40
N GLY A 137 17.41 -2.59 13.43
CA GLY A 137 16.05 -2.54 12.94
C GLY A 137 15.89 -2.80 11.44
N ASN A 138 16.98 -3.16 10.72
CA ASN A 138 16.88 -3.68 9.35
C ASN A 138 16.35 -5.12 9.36
N THR A 139 15.82 -5.57 8.25
CA THR A 139 15.49 -6.98 8.07
C THR A 139 16.76 -7.82 8.12
N ASP A 140 16.77 -8.88 8.91
CA ASP A 140 17.89 -9.83 8.98
C ASP A 140 17.98 -10.60 7.65
N LEU A 141 18.98 -10.26 6.85
CA LEU A 141 19.17 -10.83 5.52
C LEU A 141 19.50 -12.33 5.55
N ALA A 142 20.14 -12.81 6.62
CA ALA A 142 20.44 -14.23 6.77
C ALA A 142 19.14 -15.02 7.02
N ASP A 143 18.30 -14.57 7.96
CA ASP A 143 16.98 -15.14 8.23
C ASP A 143 16.05 -15.04 7.00
N TRP A 144 16.16 -13.94 6.23
CA TRP A 144 15.40 -13.77 4.99
C TRP A 144 15.75 -14.86 3.97
N LYS A 145 17.03 -15.04 3.69
CA LYS A 145 17.51 -16.04 2.72
C LYS A 145 17.21 -17.46 3.18
N GLU A 146 17.39 -17.76 4.46
CA GLU A 146 17.04 -19.06 5.05
C GLU A 146 15.56 -19.39 4.83
N LYS A 147 14.66 -18.46 5.16
CA LYS A 147 13.22 -18.66 5.00
C LYS A 147 12.79 -18.70 3.54
N ALA A 148 13.40 -17.90 2.69
CA ALA A 148 13.15 -17.97 1.26
C ALA A 148 13.51 -19.36 0.68
N GLU A 149 14.65 -19.92 1.06
CA GLU A 149 15.05 -21.25 0.63
C GLU A 149 14.19 -22.35 1.26
N GLN A 150 13.87 -22.22 2.55
CA GLN A 150 12.99 -23.17 3.25
C GLN A 150 11.62 -23.28 2.58
N HIS A 151 11.08 -22.19 2.09
CA HIS A 151 9.73 -22.12 1.54
C HIS A 151 9.68 -21.98 0.03
N LYS A 152 10.79 -22.13 -0.68
CA LYS A 152 10.92 -21.80 -2.11
C LYS A 152 9.84 -22.40 -3.00
N GLU A 153 9.40 -23.63 -2.73
CA GLU A 153 8.37 -24.31 -3.52
C GLU A 153 6.99 -23.68 -3.31
N ASN A 154 6.74 -23.09 -2.14
CA ASN A 154 5.45 -22.50 -1.76
C ASN A 154 5.48 -20.97 -1.69
N LEU A 155 6.63 -20.35 -2.01
CA LEU A 155 6.80 -18.91 -1.90
C LEU A 155 6.03 -18.18 -3.00
N ALA A 156 5.06 -17.36 -2.60
CA ALA A 156 4.30 -16.50 -3.50
C ALA A 156 4.99 -15.14 -3.72
N GLY A 157 5.67 -14.64 -2.70
CA GLY A 157 6.34 -13.34 -2.74
C GLY A 157 6.72 -12.81 -1.38
N CYS A 158 6.87 -11.50 -1.30
CA CYS A 158 7.15 -10.80 -0.04
C CYS A 158 6.34 -9.51 0.07
N MET A 159 6.18 -9.02 1.30
CA MET A 159 5.53 -7.74 1.57
C MET A 159 6.44 -6.89 2.45
N ILE A 160 6.97 -5.81 1.91
CA ILE A 160 7.94 -4.94 2.56
C ILE A 160 7.39 -3.52 2.62
N THR A 161 7.49 -2.89 3.79
CA THR A 161 7.21 -1.46 3.95
C THR A 161 8.52 -0.68 3.81
N TYR A 162 8.56 0.31 2.93
CA TYR A 162 9.76 1.07 2.60
C TYR A 162 9.48 2.58 2.59
N PRO A 163 9.96 3.34 3.59
CA PRO A 163 10.71 2.89 4.77
C PRO A 163 9.87 2.01 5.69
N SER A 164 10.56 1.23 6.57
CA SER A 164 9.91 0.39 7.56
C SER A 164 9.18 1.22 8.63
N THR A 165 8.40 0.58 9.51
CA THR A 165 7.77 1.29 10.65
C THR A 165 8.79 1.86 11.64
N HIS A 166 10.03 1.40 11.60
CA HIS A 166 11.16 1.96 12.35
C HIS A 166 11.77 3.20 11.66
N GLY A 167 11.28 3.60 10.48
CA GLY A 167 11.82 4.71 9.70
C GLY A 167 13.09 4.37 8.93
N ILE A 168 13.40 3.10 8.74
CA ILE A 168 14.63 2.62 8.10
C ILE A 168 14.35 2.26 6.64
N PHE A 169 15.21 2.75 5.76
CA PHE A 169 15.29 2.32 4.37
C PHE A 169 16.21 1.11 4.29
N GLU A 170 15.66 -0.06 4.00
CA GLU A 170 16.39 -1.33 3.92
C GLU A 170 17.57 -1.24 2.95
N MET A 171 18.78 -1.40 3.48
CA MET A 171 20.01 -1.33 2.68
C MET A 171 20.11 -2.49 1.68
N ALA A 172 19.60 -3.66 2.05
CA ALA A 172 19.66 -4.87 1.25
C ALA A 172 18.40 -5.11 0.39
N ILE A 173 17.56 -4.09 0.17
CA ILE A 173 16.26 -4.24 -0.53
C ILE A 173 16.40 -4.94 -1.89
N LYS A 174 17.46 -4.67 -2.64
CA LYS A 174 17.72 -5.30 -3.95
C LYS A 174 18.07 -6.78 -3.87
N GLU A 175 18.62 -7.23 -2.72
CA GLU A 175 18.92 -8.63 -2.50
C GLU A 175 17.70 -9.40 -1.98
N MET A 176 16.74 -8.69 -1.39
CA MET A 176 15.51 -9.26 -0.87
C MET A 176 14.46 -9.48 -1.97
N CYS A 177 14.50 -8.66 -3.04
CA CYS A 177 13.63 -8.75 -4.22
C CYS A 177 14.27 -9.57 -5.33
#